data_4c2214297f7ee21aa768889fc99ca242
#
_entry.id   4c2214297f7ee21aa768889fc99ca242
#
_cell.length_a   1.000
_cell.length_b   1.000
_cell.length_c   1.000
_cell.angle_alpha   90.00
_cell.angle_beta   90.00
_cell.angle_gamma   90.00
#
_symmetry.space_group_name_H-M   'P 1'
#
loop_
_entity.id
_entity.type
_entity.pdbx_description
1 polymer ?
#
loop_
_entity_poly.entity_id
_entity_poly.type
_entity_poly.pdbx_seq_one_letter_code
_entity_poly.pdbx_strand_id
1 'polypeptide(L)'
;PRHVEKGPLPWRDLNTTAENTQIIGGVCGGLSYFGTMAAQAHGIPAYPVGQPGHCAYAVRVKRGEWKGGFGGPDGGMHNHIFGSQAPTSYLLMENVFADNDKADQAYLWAAQARLDEASGNKDKAIQAWEEALRQTPLHPFFRTELQRLLMEKEGMQPVDWYVYAKDALSHYQGNGFAAFDILKDVQNKFLMDIPPADRIAWFRDLHEAIATTPTSWAVKFQPVLDSQSAFLANPQEKAAYLETVLSTHLKMGDGTNFGQALEWGVKNFVENGQADVFSNAFAKVAQQTGKTGTSGKAPDPKKLKEAYGKAIYATETARSIPAFQALSKAAASFSGANATNNTVKASIPQGWKLVPADGMVRCSTTSQWDSPWDHINLLRPCGGAQHTDKEANPNVIVELKNGVNLAGLVVTKRDGNENRMKKMEVSTSTDGATWFPLAATENMPKEWVITAPEGTKAKWIKVEAKNAQPEFMHLRHILVYEK
;
A
#
# COMPACT_ATOMS: atom_id res chain seq x y z
N PRO A 1 27.16 -16.38 -12.48
CA PRO A 1 28.23 -17.16 -11.83
C PRO A 1 28.38 -18.53 -12.46
N ARG A 2 29.60 -18.88 -12.73
CA ARG A 2 29.92 -20.08 -13.52
C ARG A 2 29.33 -21.39 -12.96
N HIS A 3 29.27 -21.52 -11.65
CA HIS A 3 28.72 -22.70 -10.98
C HIS A 3 27.18 -22.80 -11.08
N VAL A 4 26.48 -21.69 -11.22
CA VAL A 4 25.03 -21.65 -11.44
C VAL A 4 24.71 -22.01 -12.90
N GLU A 5 25.51 -21.51 -13.84
CA GLU A 5 25.30 -21.70 -15.27
C GLU A 5 25.70 -23.12 -15.77
N LYS A 6 26.73 -23.68 -15.16
CA LYS A 6 27.36 -24.94 -15.62
C LYS A 6 27.15 -26.13 -14.67
N GLY A 7 26.34 -25.98 -13.66
CA GLY A 7 26.08 -26.98 -12.64
C GLY A 7 27.20 -27.13 -11.60
N PRO A 8 27.14 -28.16 -10.75
CA PRO A 8 28.08 -28.28 -9.64
C PRO A 8 29.52 -28.42 -10.14
N LEU A 9 30.40 -27.61 -9.56
CA LEU A 9 31.82 -27.71 -9.84
C LEU A 9 32.44 -28.92 -9.14
N PRO A 10 33.51 -29.51 -9.72
CA PRO A 10 34.18 -30.69 -9.11
C PRO A 10 34.73 -30.38 -7.70
N TRP A 11 34.98 -29.13 -7.37
CA TRP A 11 35.48 -28.67 -6.08
C TRP A 11 34.42 -27.94 -5.25
N ARG A 12 33.25 -28.53 -5.17
CA ARG A 12 32.09 -27.97 -4.42
C ARG A 12 32.34 -27.70 -2.93
N ASP A 13 33.42 -28.23 -2.38
CA ASP A 13 33.81 -28.05 -0.99
C ASP A 13 34.66 -26.78 -0.75
N LEU A 14 34.87 -25.94 -1.81
CA LEU A 14 35.51 -24.64 -1.67
C LEU A 14 34.67 -23.72 -0.78
N ASN A 15 35.28 -23.29 0.31
CA ASN A 15 34.71 -22.25 1.17
C ASN A 15 34.57 -20.94 0.39
N THR A 16 33.58 -20.13 0.75
CA THR A 16 33.36 -18.80 0.17
C THR A 16 34.42 -17.85 0.72
N THR A 17 35.65 -17.97 0.20
CA THR A 17 36.76 -17.05 0.51
C THR A 17 36.83 -15.94 -0.54
N ALA A 18 37.50 -14.83 -0.22
CA ALA A 18 37.74 -13.76 -1.18
C ALA A 18 38.44 -14.25 -2.43
N GLU A 19 39.47 -15.10 -2.27
CA GLU A 19 40.22 -15.70 -3.38
C GLU A 19 39.36 -16.59 -4.27
N ASN A 20 38.56 -17.49 -3.68
CA ASN A 20 37.66 -18.34 -4.43
C ASN A 20 36.59 -17.53 -5.16
N THR A 21 36.08 -16.45 -4.55
CA THR A 21 35.11 -15.55 -5.18
C THR A 21 35.71 -14.85 -6.40
N GLN A 22 36.98 -14.44 -6.35
CA GLN A 22 37.68 -13.88 -7.50
C GLN A 22 37.83 -14.86 -8.65
N ILE A 23 38.11 -16.13 -8.34
CA ILE A 23 38.36 -17.15 -9.36
C ILE A 23 37.07 -17.65 -10.00
N ILE A 24 36.06 -17.91 -9.19
CA ILE A 24 34.83 -18.59 -9.63
C ILE A 24 33.70 -17.59 -9.92
N GLY A 25 33.76 -16.40 -9.36
CA GLY A 25 32.63 -15.46 -9.31
C GLY A 25 31.65 -15.84 -8.22
N GLY A 26 30.50 -15.22 -8.23
CA GLY A 26 29.42 -15.48 -7.28
C GLY A 26 28.07 -14.99 -7.78
N VAL A 27 26.99 -15.41 -7.13
CA VAL A 27 25.67 -14.77 -7.27
C VAL A 27 25.69 -13.38 -6.61
N CYS A 28 24.68 -12.57 -6.89
CA CYS A 28 24.60 -11.19 -6.39
C CYS A 28 24.90 -11.06 -4.89
N GLY A 29 24.35 -11.94 -4.04
CA GLY A 29 24.64 -11.98 -2.62
C GLY A 29 26.12 -12.21 -2.31
N GLY A 30 26.75 -13.23 -2.91
CA GLY A 30 28.18 -13.51 -2.71
C GLY A 30 29.08 -12.37 -3.16
N LEU A 31 28.80 -11.77 -4.32
CA LEU A 31 29.55 -10.60 -4.82
C LEU A 31 29.32 -9.35 -3.97
N SER A 32 28.13 -9.17 -3.43
CA SER A 32 27.82 -8.09 -2.51
C SER A 32 28.64 -8.19 -1.22
N TYR A 33 28.70 -9.37 -0.62
CA TYR A 33 29.53 -9.61 0.55
C TYR A 33 31.03 -9.47 0.23
N PHE A 34 31.48 -9.98 -0.90
CA PHE A 34 32.86 -9.83 -1.33
C PHE A 34 33.26 -8.36 -1.47
N GLY A 35 32.45 -7.56 -2.19
CA GLY A 35 32.70 -6.12 -2.36
C GLY A 35 32.68 -5.36 -1.03
N THR A 36 31.76 -5.72 -0.13
CA THR A 36 31.70 -5.15 1.24
C THR A 36 32.98 -5.47 2.00
N MET A 37 33.39 -6.73 2.07
CA MET A 37 34.58 -7.14 2.80
C MET A 37 35.85 -6.52 2.21
N ALA A 38 35.96 -6.45 0.88
CA ALA A 38 37.09 -5.82 0.20
C ALA A 38 37.19 -4.33 0.58
N ALA A 39 36.11 -3.59 0.55
CA ALA A 39 36.08 -2.19 0.96
C ALA A 39 36.46 -2.02 2.44
N GLN A 40 35.90 -2.83 3.32
CA GLN A 40 36.17 -2.80 4.75
C GLN A 40 37.65 -3.15 5.06
N ALA A 41 38.23 -4.10 4.33
CA ALA A 41 39.64 -4.45 4.46
C ALA A 41 40.61 -3.27 4.13
N HIS A 42 40.12 -2.31 3.33
CA HIS A 42 40.82 -1.06 3.01
C HIS A 42 40.40 0.12 3.91
N GLY A 43 39.66 -0.14 4.99
CA GLY A 43 39.18 0.90 5.92
C GLY A 43 38.05 1.75 5.37
N ILE A 44 37.39 1.31 4.30
CA ILE A 44 36.25 2.01 3.69
C ILE A 44 34.96 1.46 4.30
N PRO A 45 34.13 2.27 4.97
CA PRO A 45 32.85 1.81 5.46
C PRO A 45 31.97 1.31 4.30
N ALA A 46 31.45 0.09 4.43
CA ALA A 46 30.63 -0.55 3.41
C ALA A 46 29.61 -1.51 4.04
N TYR A 47 28.48 -1.69 3.39
CA TYR A 47 27.41 -2.61 3.78
C TYR A 47 26.85 -3.36 2.59
N PRO A 48 26.50 -4.66 2.74
CA PRO A 48 25.66 -5.33 1.76
C PRO A 48 24.25 -4.73 1.82
N VAL A 49 23.69 -4.40 0.68
CA VAL A 49 22.35 -3.82 0.56
C VAL A 49 21.46 -4.72 -0.31
N GLY A 50 20.26 -5.01 0.18
CA GLY A 50 19.24 -5.77 -0.58
C GLY A 50 18.49 -4.88 -1.54
N GLN A 51 18.01 -5.50 -2.58
CA GLN A 51 17.13 -4.92 -3.61
C GLN A 51 16.06 -5.96 -3.93
N PRO A 52 14.87 -5.61 -4.49
CA PRO A 52 13.91 -6.62 -4.90
C PRO A 52 14.53 -7.63 -5.86
N GLY A 53 14.64 -8.88 -5.42
CA GLY A 53 15.23 -9.96 -6.20
C GLY A 53 16.73 -9.84 -6.49
N HIS A 54 17.43 -8.91 -5.81
CA HIS A 54 18.86 -8.64 -6.05
C HIS A 54 19.56 -8.23 -4.76
N CYS A 55 20.90 -8.36 -4.73
CA CYS A 55 21.78 -7.82 -3.69
C CYS A 55 22.87 -6.98 -4.34
N ALA A 56 23.20 -5.85 -3.70
CA ALA A 56 24.31 -4.98 -4.05
C ALA A 56 25.12 -4.68 -2.78
N TYR A 57 26.09 -3.78 -2.86
CA TYR A 57 26.74 -3.23 -1.68
C TYR A 57 26.85 -1.71 -1.80
N ALA A 58 26.88 -1.02 -0.68
CA ALA A 58 27.10 0.41 -0.59
C ALA A 58 28.43 0.70 0.07
N VAL A 59 29.16 1.66 -0.48
CA VAL A 59 30.41 2.18 0.08
C VAL A 59 30.24 3.65 0.44
N ARG A 60 30.76 4.04 1.59
CA ARG A 60 30.78 5.43 2.03
C ARG A 60 31.95 6.15 1.36
N VAL A 61 31.66 7.09 0.47
CA VAL A 61 32.70 7.88 -0.22
C VAL A 61 33.11 9.11 0.57
N LYS A 62 32.16 9.64 1.36
CA LYS A 62 32.38 10.68 2.38
C LYS A 62 31.23 10.67 3.38
N ARG A 63 31.29 11.44 4.44
CA ARG A 63 30.23 11.58 5.41
C ARG A 63 28.93 12.00 4.71
N GLY A 64 27.84 11.26 4.94
CA GLY A 64 26.53 11.48 4.35
C GLY A 64 26.41 11.11 2.88
N GLU A 65 27.49 10.62 2.22
CA GLU A 65 27.44 10.21 0.82
C GLU A 65 27.87 8.75 0.65
N TRP A 66 26.95 7.96 0.14
CA TRP A 66 27.14 6.54 -0.16
C TRP A 66 26.95 6.28 -1.65
N LYS A 67 27.71 5.34 -2.18
CA LYS A 67 27.58 4.88 -3.58
C LYS A 67 27.40 3.38 -3.63
N GLY A 68 26.60 2.91 -4.58
CA GLY A 68 26.44 1.50 -4.86
C GLY A 68 27.66 0.92 -5.58
N GLY A 69 28.02 -0.30 -5.21
CA GLY A 69 29.19 -0.98 -5.77
C GLY A 69 28.92 -1.74 -7.07
N PHE A 70 27.68 -1.88 -7.53
CA PHE A 70 27.34 -2.55 -8.78
C PHE A 70 26.46 -1.71 -9.67
N GLY A 71 26.72 -1.83 -10.99
CA GLY A 71 25.87 -1.36 -12.06
C GLY A 71 25.79 0.14 -12.16
N GLY A 72 25.66 0.67 -13.31
CA GLY A 72 25.35 2.00 -13.76
C GLY A 72 25.74 3.22 -12.92
N PRO A 73 25.51 4.42 -13.45
CA PRO A 73 25.82 5.68 -12.75
C PRO A 73 25.16 5.80 -11.37
N ASP A 74 24.00 5.18 -11.22
CA ASP A 74 23.24 5.21 -9.97
C ASP A 74 23.61 4.07 -9.03
N GLY A 75 24.49 3.16 -9.45
CA GLY A 75 24.97 2.03 -8.67
C GLY A 75 23.89 1.06 -8.21
N GLY A 76 22.64 1.24 -8.65
CA GLY A 76 21.50 0.44 -8.20
C GLY A 76 21.27 0.47 -6.70
N MET A 77 21.90 1.40 -5.99
CA MET A 77 21.76 1.54 -4.56
C MET A 77 20.45 2.21 -4.21
N HIS A 78 19.71 1.60 -3.33
CA HIS A 78 18.46 2.12 -2.84
C HIS A 78 18.52 2.37 -1.33
N ASN A 79 17.91 3.46 -0.89
CA ASN A 79 17.71 3.77 0.52
C ASN A 79 16.64 2.84 1.08
N HIS A 80 16.98 1.60 1.40
CA HIS A 80 16.02 0.70 1.98
C HIS A 80 16.65 -0.09 3.10
N ILE A 81 15.76 -0.60 3.86
CA ILE A 81 15.98 -1.48 4.97
C ILE A 81 15.79 -2.89 4.44
N PHE A 82 16.69 -3.78 4.76
CA PHE A 82 16.57 -5.18 4.38
C PHE A 82 15.38 -5.82 5.09
N GLY A 83 14.27 -6.11 4.46
CA GLY A 83 13.15 -6.92 4.93
C GLY A 83 13.09 -7.11 6.45
N SER A 84 13.26 -8.34 6.94
CA SER A 84 13.41 -8.63 8.37
C SER A 84 14.69 -8.09 9.03
N GLN A 85 15.55 -7.42 8.27
CA GLN A 85 16.80 -6.80 8.73
C GLN A 85 16.74 -5.27 8.70
N ALA A 86 15.52 -4.74 8.83
CA ALA A 86 15.26 -3.31 8.88
C ALA A 86 16.21 -2.50 9.80
N PRO A 87 16.66 -3.02 10.97
CA PRO A 87 17.60 -2.31 11.82
C PRO A 87 18.96 -1.99 11.17
N THR A 88 19.30 -2.65 10.07
CA THR A 88 20.62 -2.53 9.42
C THR A 88 20.67 -1.53 8.27
N SER A 89 19.75 -0.59 8.21
CA SER A 89 19.83 0.50 7.22
C SER A 89 21.14 1.25 7.33
N TYR A 90 21.87 1.40 6.21
CA TYR A 90 23.11 2.17 6.20
C TYR A 90 22.86 3.66 6.53
N LEU A 91 21.70 4.20 6.24
CA LEU A 91 21.31 5.57 6.66
C LEU A 91 21.17 5.67 8.16
N LEU A 92 20.61 4.64 8.81
CA LEU A 92 20.54 4.57 10.26
C LEU A 92 21.95 4.52 10.85
N MET A 93 22.83 3.69 10.29
CA MET A 93 24.22 3.58 10.75
C MET A 93 25.02 4.86 10.50
N GLU A 94 24.75 5.61 9.43
CA GLU A 94 25.32 6.94 9.23
C GLU A 94 24.98 7.89 10.38
N ASN A 95 23.75 7.84 10.88
CA ASN A 95 23.33 8.62 12.04
C ASN A 95 23.94 8.13 13.35
N VAL A 96 24.13 6.81 13.52
CA VAL A 96 24.82 6.22 14.68
C VAL A 96 26.26 6.73 14.77
N PHE A 97 26.95 6.78 13.64
CA PHE A 97 28.35 7.23 13.55
C PHE A 97 28.50 8.72 13.20
N ALA A 98 27.45 9.52 13.37
CA ALA A 98 27.50 10.96 13.09
C ALA A 98 28.52 11.68 13.98
N ASP A 99 28.72 11.17 15.20
CA ASP A 99 29.72 11.65 16.18
C ASP A 99 30.59 10.45 16.58
N ASN A 100 31.85 10.43 16.09
CA ASN A 100 32.75 9.31 16.32
C ASN A 100 33.11 9.15 17.79
N ASP A 101 33.33 10.26 18.52
CA ASP A 101 33.71 10.22 19.93
C ASP A 101 32.58 9.59 20.76
N LYS A 102 31.36 9.96 20.49
CA LYS A 102 30.19 9.32 21.14
C LYS A 102 30.03 7.86 20.74
N ALA A 103 30.28 7.53 19.47
CA ALA A 103 30.22 6.14 19.01
C ALA A 103 31.29 5.30 19.73
N ASP A 104 32.54 5.78 19.86
CA ASP A 104 33.59 5.09 20.58
C ASP A 104 33.24 4.90 22.05
N GLN A 105 32.73 5.93 22.73
CA GLN A 105 32.24 5.81 24.10
C GLN A 105 31.10 4.79 24.24
N ALA A 106 30.15 4.77 23.28
CA ALA A 106 29.08 3.81 23.26
C ALA A 106 29.58 2.36 23.15
N TYR A 107 30.60 2.12 22.32
CA TYR A 107 31.22 0.78 22.21
C TYR A 107 31.97 0.37 23.46
N LEU A 108 32.62 1.31 24.18
CA LEU A 108 33.25 1.02 25.48
C LEU A 108 32.19 0.60 26.51
N TRP A 109 31.06 1.31 26.60
CA TRP A 109 29.95 0.92 27.45
C TRP A 109 29.34 -0.43 27.04
N ALA A 110 29.21 -0.70 25.74
CA ALA A 110 28.74 -1.99 25.23
C ALA A 110 29.68 -3.15 25.61
N ALA A 111 31.01 -2.91 25.59
CA ALA A 111 32.00 -3.88 26.06
C ALA A 111 31.85 -4.13 27.56
N GLN A 112 31.66 -3.08 28.36
CA GLN A 112 31.41 -3.19 29.80
C GLN A 112 30.14 -4.00 30.07
N ALA A 113 29.06 -3.71 29.36
CA ALA A 113 27.78 -4.46 29.50
C ALA A 113 27.97 -5.96 29.29
N ARG A 114 28.72 -6.36 28.27
CA ARG A 114 29.04 -7.78 28.01
C ARG A 114 29.88 -8.42 29.13
N LEU A 115 30.84 -7.68 29.69
CA LEU A 115 31.66 -8.16 30.80
C LEU A 115 30.82 -8.34 32.06
N ASP A 116 29.91 -7.40 32.36
CA ASP A 116 29.02 -7.47 33.48
C ASP A 116 28.03 -8.65 33.34
N GLU A 117 27.48 -8.86 32.14
CA GLU A 117 26.61 -9.99 31.85
C GLU A 117 27.37 -11.33 32.01
N ALA A 118 28.59 -11.45 31.45
CA ALA A 118 29.39 -12.64 31.57
C ALA A 118 29.79 -12.95 33.03
N SER A 119 29.81 -11.92 33.89
CA SER A 119 30.04 -12.03 35.33
C SER A 119 28.76 -12.28 36.14
N GLY A 120 27.61 -12.43 35.48
CA GLY A 120 26.30 -12.64 36.15
C GLY A 120 25.65 -11.37 36.71
N ASN A 121 26.22 -10.18 36.45
CA ASN A 121 25.73 -8.91 37.00
C ASN A 121 24.73 -8.24 36.02
N LYS A 122 23.54 -8.85 35.83
CA LYS A 122 22.56 -8.39 34.84
C LYS A 122 22.12 -6.93 35.03
N ASP A 123 21.91 -6.47 36.25
CA ASP A 123 21.51 -5.07 36.49
C ASP A 123 22.58 -4.07 36.08
N LYS A 124 23.87 -4.38 36.29
CA LYS A 124 24.97 -3.56 35.80
C LYS A 124 25.09 -3.60 34.28
N ALA A 125 24.86 -4.77 33.67
CA ALA A 125 24.82 -4.90 32.23
C ALA A 125 23.70 -4.04 31.61
N ILE A 126 22.51 -4.01 32.20
CA ILE A 126 21.39 -3.14 31.79
C ILE A 126 21.83 -1.67 31.85
N GLN A 127 22.39 -1.22 32.97
CA GLN A 127 22.87 0.16 33.13
C GLN A 127 23.94 0.53 32.07
N ALA A 128 24.85 -0.38 31.81
CA ALA A 128 25.90 -0.15 30.80
C ALA A 128 25.33 -0.08 29.38
N TRP A 129 24.30 -0.89 29.02
CA TRP A 129 23.59 -0.76 27.74
C TRP A 129 22.78 0.55 27.64
N GLU A 130 22.17 1.00 28.75
CA GLU A 130 21.49 2.30 28.81
C GLU A 130 22.48 3.45 28.55
N GLU A 131 23.68 3.40 29.16
CA GLU A 131 24.75 4.37 28.92
C GLU A 131 25.26 4.34 27.46
N ALA A 132 25.39 3.15 26.86
CA ALA A 132 25.74 3.02 25.45
C ALA A 132 24.69 3.69 24.55
N LEU A 133 23.39 3.47 24.83
CA LEU A 133 22.30 4.09 24.09
C LEU A 133 22.18 5.60 24.36
N ARG A 134 22.57 6.09 25.54
CA ARG A 134 22.63 7.53 25.79
C ARG A 134 23.63 8.23 24.89
N GLN A 135 24.75 7.55 24.54
CA GLN A 135 25.72 8.07 23.57
C GLN A 135 25.21 7.95 22.12
N THR A 136 24.61 6.82 21.76
CA THR A 136 24.11 6.50 20.40
C THR A 136 22.70 5.95 20.42
N PRO A 137 21.65 6.81 20.63
CA PRO A 137 20.26 6.37 20.84
C PRO A 137 19.69 5.54 19.70
N LEU A 138 20.20 5.73 18.49
CA LEU A 138 19.78 5.06 17.25
C LEU A 138 20.45 3.71 17.02
N HIS A 139 21.37 3.27 17.89
CA HIS A 139 22.13 2.04 17.64
C HIS A 139 21.21 0.80 17.78
N PRO A 140 20.88 0.10 16.68
CA PRO A 140 19.87 -0.94 16.71
C PRO A 140 20.30 -2.15 17.55
N PHE A 141 21.57 -2.55 17.44
CA PHE A 141 22.10 -3.68 18.19
C PHE A 141 22.10 -3.42 19.70
N PHE A 142 22.50 -2.24 20.17
CA PHE A 142 22.49 -1.91 21.60
C PHE A 142 21.06 -1.89 22.14
N ARG A 143 20.11 -1.42 21.33
CA ARG A 143 18.69 -1.42 21.67
C ARG A 143 18.15 -2.85 21.84
N THR A 144 18.47 -3.75 20.90
CA THR A 144 18.03 -5.14 20.99
C THR A 144 18.67 -5.90 22.14
N GLU A 145 19.94 -5.64 22.47
CA GLU A 145 20.60 -6.26 23.63
C GLU A 145 19.99 -5.78 24.96
N LEU A 146 19.74 -4.47 25.09
CA LEU A 146 19.03 -3.94 26.25
C LEU A 146 17.64 -4.59 26.39
N GLN A 147 16.87 -4.66 25.30
CA GLN A 147 15.55 -5.29 25.32
C GLN A 147 15.61 -6.75 25.76
N ARG A 148 16.58 -7.51 25.25
CA ARG A 148 16.79 -8.90 25.65
C ARG A 148 16.93 -9.03 27.18
N LEU A 149 17.80 -8.23 27.77
CA LEU A 149 18.02 -8.25 29.22
C LEU A 149 16.79 -7.78 30.01
N LEU A 150 16.11 -6.74 29.52
CA LEU A 150 14.88 -6.25 30.15
C LEU A 150 13.76 -7.29 30.08
N MET A 151 13.67 -8.10 29.01
CA MET A 151 12.70 -9.18 28.88
C MET A 151 12.99 -10.35 29.84
N GLU A 152 14.25 -10.54 30.24
CA GLU A 152 14.67 -11.51 31.23
C GLU A 152 14.51 -10.98 32.67
N LYS A 153 14.34 -9.67 32.83
CA LYS A 153 14.19 -9.02 34.15
C LYS A 153 12.75 -9.17 34.63
N GLU A 154 12.60 -9.66 35.85
CA GLU A 154 11.30 -9.73 36.50
C GLU A 154 10.82 -8.34 36.95
N GLY A 155 9.48 -8.16 36.98
CA GLY A 155 8.81 -7.00 37.61
C GLY A 155 8.47 -5.85 36.67
N MET A 156 8.89 -5.85 35.40
CA MET A 156 8.43 -4.84 34.44
C MET A 156 6.94 -4.99 34.14
N GLN A 157 6.19 -3.92 34.39
CA GLN A 157 4.75 -3.86 34.10
C GLN A 157 4.48 -3.39 32.68
N PRO A 158 3.28 -3.62 32.11
CA PRO A 158 2.91 -3.13 30.77
C PRO A 158 3.14 -1.63 30.59
N VAL A 159 2.90 -0.82 31.60
CA VAL A 159 3.14 0.64 31.55
C VAL A 159 4.62 0.97 31.42
N ASP A 160 5.51 0.21 32.05
CA ASP A 160 6.96 0.42 31.95
C ASP A 160 7.44 0.13 30.53
N TRP A 161 6.92 -0.95 29.91
CA TRP A 161 7.19 -1.28 28.51
C TRP A 161 6.66 -0.21 27.56
N TYR A 162 5.49 0.35 27.84
CA TYR A 162 4.93 1.43 27.04
C TYR A 162 5.80 2.69 27.10
N VAL A 163 6.23 3.10 28.30
CA VAL A 163 7.13 4.24 28.51
C VAL A 163 8.47 4.01 27.77
N TYR A 164 9.07 2.83 27.94
CA TYR A 164 10.29 2.44 27.25
C TYR A 164 10.13 2.52 25.72
N ALA A 165 9.04 1.96 25.20
CA ALA A 165 8.77 1.96 23.76
C ALA A 165 8.57 3.37 23.20
N LYS A 166 7.87 4.25 23.94
CA LYS A 166 7.68 5.67 23.56
C LYS A 166 8.99 6.43 23.51
N ASP A 167 9.84 6.24 24.53
CA ASP A 167 11.18 6.84 24.55
C ASP A 167 11.99 6.37 23.34
N ALA A 168 12.08 5.06 23.15
CA ALA A 168 12.79 4.45 22.03
C ALA A 168 12.29 5.00 20.67
N LEU A 169 10.98 5.01 20.44
CA LEU A 169 10.38 5.50 19.19
C LEU A 169 10.72 6.96 18.91
N SER A 170 10.82 7.79 19.95
CA SER A 170 11.15 9.22 19.80
C SER A 170 12.50 9.45 19.09
N HIS A 171 13.45 8.54 19.24
CA HIS A 171 14.76 8.57 18.60
C HIS A 171 14.72 8.12 17.12
N TYR A 172 13.73 7.32 16.72
CA TYR A 172 13.65 6.71 15.38
C TYR A 172 12.81 7.52 14.38
N GLN A 173 12.58 8.80 14.61
CA GLN A 173 11.92 9.67 13.64
C GLN A 173 12.69 9.67 12.32
N GLY A 174 12.00 9.41 11.20
CA GLY A 174 12.65 9.18 9.90
C GLY A 174 13.23 7.78 9.69
N ASN A 175 13.07 6.87 10.64
CA ASN A 175 13.50 5.47 10.57
C ASN A 175 12.40 4.52 11.09
N GLY A 176 11.13 4.80 10.77
CA GLY A 176 9.98 4.14 11.38
C GLY A 176 9.90 2.63 11.11
N PHE A 177 10.38 2.14 9.97
CA PHE A 177 10.44 0.69 9.72
C PHE A 177 11.48 0.00 10.60
N ALA A 178 12.62 0.66 10.87
CA ALA A 178 13.60 0.16 11.83
C ALA A 178 13.02 0.16 13.26
N ALA A 179 12.30 1.23 13.62
CA ALA A 179 11.58 1.28 14.89
C ALA A 179 10.57 0.14 15.03
N PHE A 180 9.78 -0.14 13.98
CA PHE A 180 8.84 -1.25 13.99
C PHE A 180 9.52 -2.60 14.24
N ASP A 181 10.58 -2.92 13.48
CA ASP A 181 11.29 -4.19 13.63
C ASP A 181 11.95 -4.34 15.01
N ILE A 182 12.51 -3.25 15.55
CA ILE A 182 13.16 -3.25 16.87
C ILE A 182 12.13 -3.39 18.00
N LEU A 183 10.96 -2.75 17.84
CA LEU A 183 9.96 -2.65 18.91
C LEU A 183 8.80 -3.66 18.80
N LYS A 184 8.75 -4.47 17.73
CA LYS A 184 7.64 -5.41 17.51
C LYS A 184 7.42 -6.41 18.65
N ASP A 185 8.50 -6.91 19.25
CA ASP A 185 8.40 -7.84 20.38
C ASP A 185 8.07 -7.12 21.69
N VAL A 186 8.52 -5.87 21.83
CA VAL A 186 8.18 -5.00 22.96
C VAL A 186 6.69 -4.65 22.95
N GLN A 187 6.11 -4.41 21.79
CA GLN A 187 4.65 -4.15 21.65
C GLN A 187 3.80 -5.25 22.27
N ASN A 188 4.22 -6.51 22.19
CA ASN A 188 3.52 -7.65 22.76
C ASN A 188 3.44 -7.59 24.30
N LYS A 189 4.26 -6.76 24.95
CA LYS A 189 4.33 -6.64 26.41
C LYS A 189 3.34 -5.63 26.99
N PHE A 190 2.75 -4.77 26.16
CA PHE A 190 1.88 -3.71 26.66
C PHE A 190 0.60 -3.45 25.85
N LEU A 191 0.58 -3.73 24.55
CA LEU A 191 -0.53 -3.26 23.69
C LEU A 191 -1.91 -3.78 24.10
N MET A 192 -2.00 -4.98 24.67
CA MET A 192 -3.29 -5.52 25.14
C MET A 192 -3.72 -4.94 26.48
N ASP A 193 -2.78 -4.44 27.27
CA ASP A 193 -2.99 -4.06 28.68
C ASP A 193 -3.14 -2.54 28.86
N ILE A 194 -2.80 -1.74 27.85
CA ILE A 194 -3.00 -0.28 27.88
C ILE A 194 -4.41 0.10 27.36
N PRO A 195 -4.92 1.28 27.78
CA PRO A 195 -6.20 1.77 27.27
C PRO A 195 -6.26 1.85 25.73
N PRO A 196 -7.42 1.63 25.10
CA PRO A 196 -7.57 1.70 23.65
C PRO A 196 -7.10 3.04 23.03
N ALA A 197 -7.31 4.16 23.75
CA ALA A 197 -6.84 5.47 23.29
C ALA A 197 -5.31 5.56 23.21
N ASP A 198 -4.61 5.01 24.19
CA ASP A 198 -3.14 4.96 24.24
C ASP A 198 -2.59 4.01 23.15
N ARG A 199 -3.30 2.92 22.90
CA ARG A 199 -2.98 1.98 21.81
C ARG A 199 -3.06 2.67 20.44
N ILE A 200 -4.12 3.41 20.20
CA ILE A 200 -4.28 4.19 18.96
C ILE A 200 -3.22 5.31 18.88
N ALA A 201 -2.89 5.96 19.97
CA ALA A 201 -1.83 6.96 20.02
C ALA A 201 -0.45 6.35 19.69
N TRP A 202 -0.14 5.18 20.21
CA TRP A 202 1.08 4.43 19.86
C TRP A 202 1.16 4.13 18.37
N PHE A 203 0.08 3.63 17.79
CA PHE A 203 0.04 3.34 16.35
C PHE A 203 0.23 4.60 15.51
N ARG A 204 -0.43 5.71 15.88
CA ARG A 204 -0.23 7.00 15.21
C ARG A 204 1.24 7.42 15.23
N ASP A 205 1.88 7.41 16.39
CA ASP A 205 3.25 7.87 16.57
C ASP A 205 4.25 7.02 15.75
N LEU A 206 4.01 5.70 15.68
CA LEU A 206 4.81 4.80 14.83
C LEU A 206 4.57 5.06 13.34
N HIS A 207 3.32 5.29 12.92
CA HIS A 207 3.00 5.62 11.54
C HIS A 207 3.55 7.00 11.12
N GLU A 208 3.65 7.96 12.02
CA GLU A 208 4.34 9.24 11.77
C GLU A 208 5.83 9.02 11.51
N ALA A 209 6.50 8.17 12.30
CA ALA A 209 7.89 7.81 12.07
C ALA A 209 8.08 7.07 10.73
N ILE A 210 7.15 6.16 10.37
CA ILE A 210 7.17 5.45 9.08
C ILE A 210 6.97 6.43 7.92
N ALA A 211 6.01 7.34 8.01
CA ALA A 211 5.69 8.28 6.94
C ALA A 211 6.83 9.27 6.66
N THR A 212 7.71 9.52 7.63
CA THR A 212 8.90 10.36 7.48
C THR A 212 10.14 9.61 7.02
N THR A 213 10.09 8.27 6.96
CA THR A 213 11.23 7.45 6.53
C THR A 213 11.49 7.66 5.03
N PRO A 214 12.69 8.11 4.63
CA PRO A 214 13.02 8.25 3.22
C PRO A 214 13.16 6.85 2.59
N THR A 215 12.16 6.42 1.84
CA THR A 215 12.18 5.16 1.11
C THR A 215 12.07 5.42 -0.38
N SER A 216 13.00 4.89 -1.16
CA SER A 216 12.88 4.81 -2.62
C SER A 216 12.12 3.55 -3.07
N TRP A 217 11.68 2.72 -2.14
CA TRP A 217 11.08 1.41 -2.37
C TRP A 217 9.70 1.30 -1.73
N ALA A 218 8.85 0.51 -2.35
CA ALA A 218 7.70 -0.05 -1.67
C ALA A 218 8.17 -1.08 -0.62
N VAL A 219 8.65 -0.62 0.52
CA VAL A 219 8.78 -1.49 1.69
C VAL A 219 7.40 -2.10 1.91
N LYS A 220 7.35 -3.40 2.18
CA LYS A 220 6.08 -4.07 2.45
C LYS A 220 5.49 -3.51 3.74
N PHE A 221 4.57 -2.58 3.60
CA PHE A 221 3.86 -1.95 4.70
C PHE A 221 2.80 -2.87 5.31
N GLN A 222 2.30 -3.81 4.49
CA GLN A 222 1.32 -4.81 4.90
C GLN A 222 1.67 -5.54 6.21
N PRO A 223 2.92 -6.04 6.42
CA PRO A 223 3.28 -6.70 7.68
C PRO A 223 3.13 -5.82 8.92
N VAL A 224 3.31 -4.49 8.79
CA VAL A 224 3.07 -3.54 9.88
C VAL A 224 1.58 -3.50 10.23
N LEU A 225 0.74 -3.36 9.21
CA LEU A 225 -0.72 -3.31 9.37
C LEU A 225 -1.26 -4.61 9.99
N ASP A 226 -0.80 -5.75 9.50
CA ASP A 226 -1.23 -7.07 9.98
C ASP A 226 -0.80 -7.30 11.43
N SER A 227 0.45 -6.98 11.78
CA SER A 227 0.96 -7.08 13.14
C SER A 227 0.18 -6.23 14.13
N GLN A 228 -0.11 -4.98 13.77
CA GLN A 228 -0.85 -4.06 14.63
C GLN A 228 -2.33 -4.42 14.75
N SER A 229 -2.95 -4.86 13.65
CA SER A 229 -4.36 -5.23 13.64
C SER A 229 -4.68 -6.43 14.54
N ALA A 230 -3.69 -7.27 14.83
CA ALA A 230 -3.82 -8.40 15.75
C ALA A 230 -4.15 -7.98 17.20
N PHE A 231 -3.83 -6.72 17.55
CA PHE A 231 -4.12 -6.15 18.88
C PHE A 231 -5.48 -5.43 18.96
N LEU A 232 -6.28 -5.45 17.90
CA LEU A 232 -7.55 -4.73 17.82
C LEU A 232 -8.70 -5.71 18.06
N ALA A 233 -9.41 -5.55 19.19
CA ALA A 233 -10.36 -6.53 19.70
C ALA A 233 -11.67 -6.58 18.87
N ASN A 234 -12.09 -5.46 18.29
CA ASN A 234 -13.42 -5.35 17.68
C ASN A 234 -13.40 -4.47 16.43
N PRO A 235 -14.46 -4.50 15.58
CA PRO A 235 -14.54 -3.71 14.37
C PRO A 235 -14.41 -2.19 14.58
N GLN A 236 -14.87 -1.66 15.71
CA GLN A 236 -14.79 -0.23 16.04
C GLN A 236 -13.34 0.20 16.26
N GLU A 237 -12.56 -0.60 17.00
CA GLU A 237 -11.12 -0.34 17.18
C GLU A 237 -10.36 -0.45 15.86
N LYS A 238 -10.70 -1.45 15.02
CA LYS A 238 -10.13 -1.58 13.68
C LYS A 238 -10.45 -0.37 12.81
N ALA A 239 -11.67 0.15 12.87
CA ALA A 239 -12.07 1.35 12.15
C ALA A 239 -11.28 2.58 12.62
N ALA A 240 -11.14 2.79 13.95
CA ALA A 240 -10.36 3.87 14.52
C ALA A 240 -8.87 3.76 14.13
N TYR A 241 -8.34 2.55 14.11
CA TYR A 241 -6.99 2.28 13.62
C TYR A 241 -6.84 2.67 12.14
N LEU A 242 -7.71 2.18 11.27
CA LEU A 242 -7.68 2.51 9.83
C LEU A 242 -7.78 4.02 9.59
N GLU A 243 -8.70 4.70 10.28
CA GLU A 243 -8.83 6.17 10.24
C GLU A 243 -7.50 6.85 10.63
N THR A 244 -6.88 6.38 11.72
CA THR A 244 -5.60 6.93 12.22
C THR A 244 -4.49 6.74 11.22
N VAL A 245 -4.31 5.53 10.69
CA VAL A 245 -3.28 5.22 9.70
C VAL A 245 -3.45 6.06 8.43
N LEU A 246 -4.63 6.04 7.84
CA LEU A 246 -4.92 6.81 6.62
C LEU A 246 -4.72 8.31 6.84
N SER A 247 -5.25 8.85 7.93
CA SER A 247 -5.10 10.29 8.25
C SER A 247 -3.64 10.67 8.46
N THR A 248 -2.86 9.83 9.12
CA THR A 248 -1.44 10.10 9.38
C THR A 248 -0.65 10.15 8.07
N HIS A 249 -0.74 9.11 7.23
CA HIS A 249 0.00 9.09 5.97
C HIS A 249 -0.45 10.20 5.02
N LEU A 250 -1.75 10.51 4.98
CA LEU A 250 -2.27 11.63 4.19
C LEU A 250 -1.70 12.98 4.66
N LYS A 251 -1.71 13.26 5.98
CA LYS A 251 -1.16 14.48 6.58
C LYS A 251 0.36 14.63 6.37
N MET A 252 1.07 13.50 6.35
CA MET A 252 2.51 13.48 6.14
C MET A 252 2.90 13.51 4.65
N GLY A 253 1.94 13.47 3.73
CA GLY A 253 2.18 13.46 2.29
C GLY A 253 2.65 12.12 1.72
N ASP A 254 2.51 11.04 2.49
CA ASP A 254 2.92 9.69 2.10
C ASP A 254 1.81 8.95 1.34
N GLY A 255 1.65 9.28 0.07
CA GLY A 255 0.65 8.65 -0.80
C GLY A 255 0.88 7.15 -1.06
N THR A 256 2.09 6.65 -0.90
CA THR A 256 2.41 5.23 -1.14
C THR A 256 1.85 4.35 -0.03
N ASN A 257 2.16 4.64 1.23
CA ASN A 257 1.65 3.86 2.36
C ASN A 257 0.16 4.14 2.62
N PHE A 258 -0.32 5.35 2.31
CA PHE A 258 -1.75 5.64 2.25
C PHE A 258 -2.50 4.66 1.33
N GLY A 259 -1.97 4.43 0.11
CA GLY A 259 -2.54 3.48 -0.84
C GLY A 259 -2.56 2.04 -0.31
N GLN A 260 -1.45 1.58 0.27
CA GLN A 260 -1.36 0.23 0.87
C GLN A 260 -2.33 0.07 2.05
N ALA A 261 -2.53 1.12 2.86
CA ALA A 261 -3.50 1.10 3.95
C ALA A 261 -4.96 1.08 3.43
N LEU A 262 -5.26 1.76 2.33
CA LEU A 262 -6.56 1.68 1.67
C LEU A 262 -6.85 0.25 1.17
N GLU A 263 -5.91 -0.36 0.45
CA GLU A 263 -6.03 -1.74 -0.03
C GLU A 263 -6.22 -2.72 1.14
N TRP A 264 -5.46 -2.54 2.23
CA TRP A 264 -5.62 -3.32 3.45
C TRP A 264 -7.01 -3.15 4.07
N GLY A 265 -7.51 -1.92 4.13
CA GLY A 265 -8.84 -1.61 4.66
C GLY A 265 -9.96 -2.27 3.85
N VAL A 266 -9.88 -2.23 2.52
CA VAL A 266 -10.83 -2.92 1.64
C VAL A 266 -10.81 -4.43 1.91
N LYS A 267 -9.64 -5.04 1.92
CA LYS A 267 -9.49 -6.48 2.17
C LYS A 267 -10.03 -6.90 3.53
N ASN A 268 -9.71 -6.16 4.58
CA ASN A 268 -10.05 -6.55 5.95
C ASN A 268 -11.48 -6.20 6.38
N PHE A 269 -12.11 -5.22 5.72
CA PHE A 269 -13.49 -4.83 6.04
C PHE A 269 -14.46 -5.16 4.93
N VAL A 270 -14.19 -4.69 3.71
CA VAL A 270 -15.18 -4.79 2.61
C VAL A 270 -15.36 -6.23 2.16
N GLU A 271 -14.27 -6.96 1.93
CA GLU A 271 -14.32 -8.37 1.53
C GLU A 271 -14.89 -9.28 2.63
N ASN A 272 -14.82 -8.86 3.89
CA ASN A 272 -15.40 -9.57 5.04
C ASN A 272 -16.81 -9.08 5.42
N GLY A 273 -17.51 -8.38 4.52
CA GLY A 273 -18.89 -7.95 4.74
C GLY A 273 -19.06 -6.76 5.71
N GLN A 274 -17.98 -6.06 6.05
CA GLN A 274 -17.99 -4.91 6.96
C GLN A 274 -17.80 -3.58 6.22
N ALA A 275 -18.39 -3.44 5.04
CA ALA A 275 -18.25 -2.28 4.17
C ALA A 275 -18.70 -0.97 4.84
N ASP A 276 -19.70 -1.01 5.70
CA ASP A 276 -20.19 0.17 6.42
C ASP A 276 -19.13 0.68 7.42
N VAL A 277 -18.42 -0.24 8.09
CA VAL A 277 -17.32 0.10 9.02
C VAL A 277 -16.21 0.82 8.27
N PHE A 278 -15.80 0.28 7.11
CA PHE A 278 -14.84 0.91 6.22
C PHE A 278 -15.30 2.30 5.77
N SER A 279 -16.53 2.40 5.27
CA SER A 279 -17.07 3.64 4.72
C SER A 279 -17.17 4.75 5.75
N ASN A 280 -17.56 4.41 7.00
CA ASN A 280 -17.62 5.36 8.10
C ASN A 280 -16.23 5.85 8.54
N ALA A 281 -15.26 4.95 8.67
CA ALA A 281 -13.87 5.31 8.96
C ALA A 281 -13.29 6.19 7.85
N PHE A 282 -13.50 5.81 6.60
CA PHE A 282 -12.98 6.52 5.44
C PHE A 282 -13.62 7.90 5.23
N ALA A 283 -14.90 8.07 5.56
CA ALA A 283 -15.61 9.35 5.37
C ALA A 283 -14.92 10.53 6.10
N LYS A 284 -14.32 10.27 7.27
CA LYS A 284 -13.58 11.28 8.03
C LYS A 284 -12.25 11.63 7.35
N VAL A 285 -11.58 10.64 6.77
CA VAL A 285 -10.31 10.83 6.04
C VAL A 285 -10.56 11.55 4.72
N ALA A 286 -11.63 11.22 4.02
CA ALA A 286 -11.98 11.81 2.73
C ALA A 286 -12.11 13.34 2.78
N GLN A 287 -12.55 13.88 3.91
CA GLN A 287 -12.66 15.34 4.10
C GLN A 287 -11.29 16.04 4.19
N GLN A 288 -10.22 15.31 4.41
CA GLN A 288 -8.85 15.81 4.52
C GLN A 288 -8.09 15.75 3.19
N THR A 289 -8.61 14.96 2.22
CA THR A 289 -7.98 14.80 0.90
C THR A 289 -7.91 16.15 0.17
N GLY A 290 -6.76 16.46 -0.39
CA GLY A 290 -6.53 17.73 -1.09
C GLY A 290 -6.08 18.89 -0.20
N LYS A 291 -6.07 18.73 1.13
CA LYS A 291 -5.51 19.74 2.05
C LYS A 291 -4.01 19.55 2.21
N THR A 292 -3.27 20.64 2.33
CA THR A 292 -1.84 20.57 2.68
C THR A 292 -1.68 19.94 4.05
N GLY A 293 -0.81 18.93 4.16
CA GLY A 293 -0.56 18.27 5.43
C GLY A 293 0.19 19.16 6.44
N THR A 294 0.27 18.71 7.69
CA THR A 294 1.04 19.37 8.76
C THR A 294 2.53 19.46 8.45
N SER A 295 3.05 18.58 7.61
CA SER A 295 4.44 18.61 7.12
C SER A 295 4.71 19.66 6.04
N GLY A 296 3.69 20.44 5.61
CA GLY A 296 3.79 21.36 4.48
C GLY A 296 3.87 20.68 3.12
N LYS A 297 3.83 19.34 3.06
CA LYS A 297 3.84 18.56 1.83
C LYS A 297 2.42 18.10 1.51
N ALA A 298 1.92 18.46 0.35
CA ALA A 298 0.70 17.84 -0.18
C ALA A 298 1.05 16.43 -0.69
N PRO A 299 0.15 15.44 -0.53
CA PRO A 299 0.31 14.14 -1.15
C PRO A 299 0.45 14.28 -2.67
N ASP A 300 1.31 13.45 -3.28
CA ASP A 300 1.45 13.41 -4.73
C ASP A 300 0.10 13.01 -5.38
N PRO A 301 -0.51 13.89 -6.20
CA PRO A 301 -1.82 13.61 -6.80
C PRO A 301 -1.82 12.36 -7.67
N LYS A 302 -0.70 12.02 -8.31
CA LYS A 302 -0.58 10.80 -9.13
C LYS A 302 -0.66 9.56 -8.25
N LYS A 303 0.06 9.53 -7.14
CA LYS A 303 0.04 8.40 -6.18
C LYS A 303 -1.33 8.26 -5.52
N LEU A 304 -1.98 9.37 -5.18
CA LEU A 304 -3.35 9.34 -4.66
C LEU A 304 -4.33 8.76 -5.68
N LYS A 305 -4.27 9.20 -6.92
CA LYS A 305 -5.12 8.66 -7.99
C LYS A 305 -4.92 7.16 -8.16
N GLU A 306 -3.67 6.70 -8.18
CA GLU A 306 -3.36 5.27 -8.25
C GLU A 306 -3.94 4.50 -7.07
N ALA A 307 -3.75 4.99 -5.84
CA ALA A 307 -4.27 4.38 -4.62
C ALA A 307 -5.80 4.27 -4.62
N TYR A 308 -6.48 5.35 -4.94
CA TYR A 308 -7.94 5.35 -5.05
C TYR A 308 -8.44 4.45 -6.17
N GLY A 309 -7.76 4.44 -7.32
CA GLY A 309 -8.12 3.56 -8.44
C GLY A 309 -8.11 2.09 -8.04
N LYS A 310 -7.04 1.64 -7.40
CA LYS A 310 -6.92 0.26 -6.90
C LYS A 310 -7.98 -0.07 -5.85
N ALA A 311 -8.20 0.84 -4.89
CA ALA A 311 -9.20 0.64 -3.85
C ALA A 311 -10.63 0.58 -4.42
N ILE A 312 -10.98 1.44 -5.37
CA ILE A 312 -12.28 1.43 -6.07
C ILE A 312 -12.46 0.09 -6.80
N TYR A 313 -11.46 -0.35 -7.56
CA TYR A 313 -11.50 -1.64 -8.25
C TYR A 313 -11.70 -2.81 -7.27
N ALA A 314 -11.03 -2.80 -6.14
CA ALA A 314 -11.23 -3.82 -5.12
C ALA A 314 -12.65 -3.81 -4.54
N THR A 315 -13.27 -2.63 -4.36
CA THR A 315 -14.68 -2.56 -3.92
C THR A 315 -15.66 -3.02 -4.99
N GLU A 316 -15.35 -2.80 -6.28
CA GLU A 316 -16.11 -3.36 -7.41
C GLU A 316 -16.08 -4.89 -7.36
N THR A 317 -14.91 -5.48 -7.15
CA THR A 317 -14.72 -6.93 -7.02
C THR A 317 -15.48 -7.50 -5.83
N ALA A 318 -15.42 -6.82 -4.68
CA ALA A 318 -16.13 -7.19 -3.45
C ALA A 318 -17.65 -6.89 -3.50
N ARG A 319 -18.16 -6.27 -4.57
CA ARG A 319 -19.56 -5.88 -4.76
C ARG A 319 -20.11 -4.98 -3.64
N SER A 320 -19.32 -4.03 -3.16
CA SER A 320 -19.73 -3.13 -2.08
C SER A 320 -20.11 -1.75 -2.57
N ILE A 321 -21.40 -1.49 -2.71
CA ILE A 321 -21.92 -0.17 -3.07
C ILE A 321 -21.48 0.93 -2.09
N PRO A 322 -21.61 0.77 -0.76
CA PRO A 322 -21.22 1.83 0.18
C PRO A 322 -19.76 2.23 0.05
N ALA A 323 -18.83 1.26 0.02
CA ALA A 323 -17.40 1.53 -0.09
C ALA A 323 -17.03 2.14 -1.46
N PHE A 324 -17.61 1.63 -2.54
CA PHE A 324 -17.45 2.17 -3.88
C PHE A 324 -17.87 3.65 -3.96
N GLN A 325 -19.05 3.99 -3.43
CA GLN A 325 -19.57 5.37 -3.41
C GLN A 325 -18.69 6.30 -2.59
N ALA A 326 -18.25 5.86 -1.41
CA ALA A 326 -17.37 6.65 -0.53
C ALA A 326 -16.04 6.96 -1.21
N LEU A 327 -15.39 5.97 -1.81
CA LEU A 327 -14.10 6.12 -2.50
C LEU A 327 -14.24 6.96 -3.77
N SER A 328 -15.26 6.70 -4.60
CA SER A 328 -15.51 7.46 -5.84
C SER A 328 -15.77 8.94 -5.57
N LYS A 329 -16.55 9.25 -4.51
CA LYS A 329 -16.81 10.63 -4.09
C LYS A 329 -15.52 11.33 -3.64
N ALA A 330 -14.70 10.66 -2.86
CA ALA A 330 -13.43 11.22 -2.39
C ALA A 330 -12.46 11.43 -3.55
N ALA A 331 -12.32 10.47 -4.44
CA ALA A 331 -11.46 10.56 -5.61
C ALA A 331 -11.87 11.72 -6.54
N ALA A 332 -13.15 11.92 -6.76
CA ALA A 332 -13.66 13.02 -7.59
C ALA A 332 -13.28 14.39 -7.05
N SER A 333 -13.14 14.55 -5.72
CA SER A 333 -12.83 15.85 -5.10
C SER A 333 -11.43 16.39 -5.45
N PHE A 334 -10.48 15.52 -5.77
CA PHE A 334 -9.12 15.94 -6.16
C PHE A 334 -8.74 15.62 -7.61
N SER A 335 -9.54 14.82 -8.31
CA SER A 335 -9.22 14.44 -9.68
C SER A 335 -9.40 15.58 -10.68
N GLY A 336 -9.99 16.69 -10.27
CA GLY A 336 -10.31 17.82 -11.16
C GLY A 336 -11.24 17.37 -12.30
N ALA A 337 -12.02 16.31 -12.10
CA ALA A 337 -13.03 15.88 -13.05
C ALA A 337 -14.03 17.00 -13.24
N ASN A 338 -13.68 17.96 -14.07
CA ASN A 338 -14.64 18.88 -14.65
C ASN A 338 -15.65 17.97 -15.35
N ALA A 339 -16.88 17.97 -14.83
CA ALA A 339 -18.00 17.41 -15.54
C ALA A 339 -18.00 18.04 -16.93
N THR A 340 -17.37 17.38 -17.89
CA THR A 340 -17.45 17.81 -19.28
C THR A 340 -18.92 17.75 -19.60
N ASN A 341 -19.51 18.84 -20.13
CA ASN A 341 -20.90 18.94 -20.56
C ASN A 341 -21.19 18.00 -21.76
N ASN A 342 -20.97 16.69 -21.55
CA ASN A 342 -21.25 15.64 -22.51
C ASN A 342 -22.64 15.11 -22.27
N THR A 343 -23.65 15.97 -22.47
CA THR A 343 -25.05 15.58 -22.40
C THR A 343 -25.38 14.57 -23.49
N VAL A 344 -26.12 13.54 -23.13
CA VAL A 344 -26.76 12.63 -24.09
C VAL A 344 -27.67 13.44 -25.00
N LYS A 345 -27.52 13.27 -26.33
CA LYS A 345 -28.28 13.97 -27.35
C LYS A 345 -29.47 13.16 -27.82
N ALA A 346 -29.54 11.86 -27.48
CA ALA A 346 -30.65 11.00 -27.84
C ALA A 346 -31.96 11.52 -27.28
N SER A 347 -33.00 11.40 -28.04
CA SER A 347 -34.39 11.71 -27.62
C SER A 347 -34.84 10.64 -26.63
N ILE A 348 -35.06 11.03 -25.39
CA ILE A 348 -35.52 10.14 -24.32
C ILE A 348 -37.06 10.03 -24.45
N PRO A 349 -37.62 8.82 -24.46
CA PRO A 349 -39.07 8.65 -24.53
C PRO A 349 -39.80 9.35 -23.38
N GLN A 350 -40.99 9.90 -23.69
CA GLN A 350 -41.82 10.58 -22.70
C GLN A 350 -42.20 9.63 -21.55
N GLY A 351 -42.11 10.14 -20.31
CA GLY A 351 -42.47 9.38 -19.10
C GLY A 351 -41.31 8.60 -18.48
N TRP A 352 -40.14 8.53 -19.14
CA TRP A 352 -38.96 7.92 -18.53
C TRP A 352 -38.34 8.85 -17.50
N LYS A 353 -38.04 8.30 -16.31
CA LYS A 353 -37.37 9.03 -15.22
C LYS A 353 -35.96 8.45 -14.99
N LEU A 354 -34.97 9.31 -14.97
CA LEU A 354 -33.60 8.89 -14.73
C LEU A 354 -33.45 8.34 -13.31
N VAL A 355 -32.93 7.12 -13.19
CA VAL A 355 -32.61 6.48 -11.91
C VAL A 355 -31.41 7.17 -11.27
N PRO A 356 -31.43 7.46 -9.94
CA PRO A 356 -30.30 8.06 -9.25
C PRO A 356 -29.00 7.26 -9.41
N ALA A 357 -27.88 7.95 -9.58
CA ALA A 357 -26.55 7.34 -9.68
C ALA A 357 -25.98 7.01 -8.29
N ASP A 358 -26.72 6.21 -7.53
CA ASP A 358 -26.35 5.75 -6.18
C ASP A 358 -25.99 4.26 -6.12
N GLY A 359 -25.85 3.64 -7.29
CA GLY A 359 -25.41 2.25 -7.46
C GLY A 359 -23.89 2.08 -7.51
N MET A 360 -23.49 0.97 -8.11
CA MET A 360 -22.09 0.64 -8.35
C MET A 360 -21.90 0.19 -9.81
N VAL A 361 -20.73 0.49 -10.36
CA VAL A 361 -20.32 0.04 -11.70
C VAL A 361 -19.11 -0.87 -11.54
N ARG A 362 -19.16 -2.05 -12.15
CA ARG A 362 -18.06 -3.04 -12.15
C ARG A 362 -17.65 -3.36 -13.58
N CYS A 363 -16.36 -3.38 -13.83
CA CYS A 363 -15.78 -3.78 -15.10
C CYS A 363 -15.21 -5.20 -15.01
N SER A 364 -15.21 -5.94 -16.11
CA SER A 364 -14.57 -7.27 -16.19
C SER A 364 -13.07 -7.17 -15.92
N THR A 365 -12.41 -6.15 -16.48
CA THR A 365 -11.04 -5.74 -16.21
C THR A 365 -10.95 -4.21 -16.17
N THR A 366 -9.84 -3.70 -15.66
CA THR A 366 -9.56 -2.25 -15.62
C THR A 366 -8.22 -2.00 -16.28
N SER A 367 -8.22 -1.29 -17.40
CA SER A 367 -7.00 -0.91 -18.12
C SER A 367 -6.16 0.07 -17.29
N GLN A 368 -4.84 0.04 -17.48
CA GLN A 368 -3.93 1.06 -16.94
C GLN A 368 -4.28 2.50 -17.41
N TRP A 369 -5.05 2.64 -18.47
CA TRP A 369 -5.53 3.91 -19.04
C TRP A 369 -6.87 4.35 -18.47
N ASP A 370 -7.48 3.52 -17.62
CA ASP A 370 -8.79 3.78 -17.07
C ASP A 370 -8.76 4.77 -15.89
N SER A 371 -9.94 5.28 -15.60
CA SER A 371 -10.19 6.19 -14.49
C SER A 371 -11.31 5.61 -13.61
N PRO A 372 -11.02 4.57 -12.78
CA PRO A 372 -12.05 3.87 -12.01
C PRO A 372 -12.92 4.80 -11.14
N TRP A 373 -12.36 5.93 -10.69
CA TRP A 373 -13.13 6.95 -9.95
C TRP A 373 -14.21 7.65 -10.80
N ASP A 374 -14.14 7.53 -12.12
CA ASP A 374 -15.14 8.07 -13.04
C ASP A 374 -16.24 7.07 -13.39
N HIS A 375 -16.12 5.80 -13.04
CA HIS A 375 -17.10 4.75 -13.40
C HIS A 375 -18.50 5.09 -12.90
N ILE A 376 -18.65 5.66 -11.72
CA ILE A 376 -19.96 6.10 -11.23
C ILE A 376 -20.63 7.15 -12.13
N ASN A 377 -19.83 7.93 -12.87
CA ASN A 377 -20.34 8.94 -13.78
C ASN A 377 -20.96 8.33 -15.04
N LEU A 378 -20.74 7.04 -15.34
CA LEU A 378 -21.48 6.33 -16.38
C LEU A 378 -22.98 6.36 -16.12
N LEU A 379 -23.40 6.44 -14.86
CA LEU A 379 -24.79 6.52 -14.43
C LEU A 379 -25.35 7.96 -14.41
N ARG A 380 -24.56 8.95 -14.81
CA ARG A 380 -24.89 10.38 -14.75
C ARG A 380 -24.90 11.02 -16.12
N PRO A 381 -25.73 12.06 -16.34
CA PRO A 381 -25.73 12.80 -17.61
C PRO A 381 -24.40 13.42 -18.00
N CYS A 382 -23.51 13.68 -17.06
CA CYS A 382 -22.15 14.20 -17.35
C CYS A 382 -21.26 13.16 -18.06
N GLY A 383 -21.61 11.88 -17.98
CA GLY A 383 -20.80 10.79 -18.50
C GLY A 383 -19.54 10.51 -17.72
N GLY A 384 -19.00 9.31 -17.91
CA GLY A 384 -17.76 8.81 -17.32
C GLY A 384 -16.73 8.41 -18.35
N ALA A 385 -15.65 7.85 -17.87
CA ALA A 385 -14.65 7.17 -18.69
C ALA A 385 -14.51 5.74 -18.17
N GLN A 386 -14.75 4.76 -19.04
CA GLN A 386 -14.55 3.35 -18.77
C GLN A 386 -13.75 2.71 -19.88
N HIS A 387 -12.78 1.89 -19.50
CA HIS A 387 -11.87 1.26 -20.42
C HIS A 387 -11.41 -0.08 -19.84
N THR A 388 -11.87 -1.19 -20.42
CA THR A 388 -11.36 -2.52 -20.04
C THR A 388 -9.97 -2.75 -20.63
N ASP A 389 -9.26 -3.75 -20.12
CA ASP A 389 -8.13 -4.33 -20.83
C ASP A 389 -8.60 -5.03 -22.11
N LYS A 390 -7.65 -5.45 -22.92
CA LYS A 390 -7.91 -6.24 -24.12
C LYS A 390 -8.22 -7.67 -23.71
N GLU A 391 -9.48 -8.03 -23.71
CA GLU A 391 -9.96 -9.33 -23.25
C GLU A 391 -11.11 -9.87 -24.13
N ALA A 392 -11.39 -11.16 -24.02
CA ALA A 392 -12.56 -11.78 -24.65
C ALA A 392 -13.82 -11.46 -23.83
N ASN A 393 -14.89 -11.09 -24.52
CA ASN A 393 -16.18 -10.74 -23.93
C ASN A 393 -16.10 -9.69 -22.81
N PRO A 394 -15.42 -8.54 -23.02
CA PRO A 394 -15.37 -7.49 -22.02
C PRO A 394 -16.78 -7.03 -21.62
N ASN A 395 -16.97 -6.76 -20.34
CA ASN A 395 -18.28 -6.36 -19.85
C ASN A 395 -18.22 -5.32 -18.74
N VAL A 396 -19.33 -4.60 -18.59
CA VAL A 396 -19.60 -3.69 -17.49
C VAL A 396 -20.92 -4.08 -16.85
N ILE A 397 -20.92 -4.21 -15.54
CA ILE A 397 -22.12 -4.51 -14.75
C ILE A 397 -22.43 -3.31 -13.87
N VAL A 398 -23.64 -2.82 -14.00
CA VAL A 398 -24.25 -1.84 -13.10
C VAL A 398 -25.05 -2.59 -12.05
N GLU A 399 -24.83 -2.29 -10.78
CA GLU A 399 -25.69 -2.70 -9.69
C GLU A 399 -26.39 -1.47 -9.12
N LEU A 400 -27.70 -1.40 -9.23
CA LEU A 400 -28.50 -0.33 -8.66
C LEU A 400 -28.67 -0.56 -7.15
N LYS A 401 -28.75 0.51 -6.38
CA LYS A 401 -29.01 0.42 -4.93
C LYS A 401 -30.30 -0.32 -4.64
N ASN A 402 -31.35 0.01 -5.39
CA ASN A 402 -32.64 -0.63 -5.32
C ASN A 402 -33.05 -1.22 -6.69
N GLY A 403 -33.89 -2.25 -6.69
CA GLY A 403 -34.50 -2.72 -7.92
C GLY A 403 -35.51 -1.70 -8.47
N VAL A 404 -35.57 -1.59 -9.79
CA VAL A 404 -36.44 -0.66 -10.49
C VAL A 404 -37.39 -1.37 -11.48
N ASN A 405 -38.52 -0.74 -11.79
CA ASN A 405 -39.33 -1.09 -12.95
C ASN A 405 -38.73 -0.41 -14.18
N LEU A 406 -37.92 -1.15 -14.92
CA LEU A 406 -37.07 -0.62 -15.99
C LEU A 406 -37.95 -0.13 -17.16
N ALA A 407 -37.82 1.16 -17.48
CA ALA A 407 -38.40 1.72 -18.71
C ALA A 407 -37.45 1.54 -19.90
N GLY A 408 -36.13 1.72 -19.65
CA GLY A 408 -35.12 1.51 -20.65
C GLY A 408 -33.74 2.06 -20.26
N LEU A 409 -32.86 2.06 -21.25
CA LEU A 409 -31.44 2.45 -21.06
C LEU A 409 -31.00 3.35 -22.19
N VAL A 410 -29.99 4.20 -21.91
CA VAL A 410 -29.18 4.83 -22.93
C VAL A 410 -27.73 4.44 -22.70
N VAL A 411 -27.14 3.68 -23.62
CA VAL A 411 -25.74 3.28 -23.59
C VAL A 411 -24.98 4.10 -24.64
N THR A 412 -23.92 4.80 -24.23
CA THR A 412 -23.15 5.69 -25.10
C THR A 412 -21.71 5.24 -25.20
N LYS A 413 -21.18 5.19 -26.43
CA LYS A 413 -19.75 4.98 -26.70
C LYS A 413 -18.90 6.16 -26.23
N ARG A 414 -17.66 5.88 -25.89
CA ARG A 414 -16.64 6.90 -25.75
C ARG A 414 -16.18 7.39 -27.12
N ASP A 415 -16.05 8.71 -27.30
CA ASP A 415 -15.56 9.30 -28.55
C ASP A 415 -14.14 8.83 -28.90
N GLY A 416 -13.87 8.68 -30.20
CA GLY A 416 -12.56 8.27 -30.72
C GLY A 416 -12.30 6.76 -30.74
N ASN A 417 -13.29 5.93 -30.33
CA ASN A 417 -13.17 4.46 -30.29
C ASN A 417 -14.41 3.77 -30.89
N GLU A 418 -15.05 4.41 -31.86
CA GLU A 418 -16.34 3.97 -32.41
C GLU A 418 -16.29 2.59 -33.07
N ASN A 419 -15.12 2.17 -33.55
CA ASN A 419 -14.93 0.90 -34.28
C ASN A 419 -14.84 -0.33 -33.36
N ARG A 420 -14.71 -0.16 -32.06
CA ARG A 420 -14.45 -1.25 -31.11
C ARG A 420 -15.71 -1.86 -30.47
N MET A 421 -16.81 -1.12 -30.47
CA MET A 421 -18.06 -1.51 -29.80
C MET A 421 -18.96 -2.32 -30.76
N LYS A 422 -18.53 -3.56 -31.05
CA LYS A 422 -19.25 -4.49 -31.94
C LYS A 422 -19.84 -5.64 -31.14
N LYS A 423 -20.88 -6.26 -31.68
CA LYS A 423 -21.61 -7.42 -31.09
C LYS A 423 -21.97 -7.18 -29.62
N MET A 424 -22.56 -6.01 -29.38
CA MET A 424 -22.94 -5.61 -28.03
C MET A 424 -24.25 -6.26 -27.61
N GLU A 425 -24.30 -6.72 -26.39
CA GLU A 425 -25.49 -7.25 -25.72
C GLU A 425 -25.73 -6.53 -24.42
N VAL A 426 -26.99 -6.24 -24.13
CA VAL A 426 -27.44 -5.75 -22.82
C VAL A 426 -28.36 -6.78 -22.21
N SER A 427 -28.08 -7.14 -20.97
CA SER A 427 -28.89 -8.08 -20.18
C SER A 427 -29.24 -7.46 -18.83
N THR A 428 -30.37 -7.92 -18.27
CA THR A 428 -30.84 -7.49 -16.94
C THR A 428 -30.94 -8.66 -15.99
N SER A 429 -30.88 -8.37 -14.69
CA SER A 429 -31.06 -9.37 -13.64
C SER A 429 -31.70 -8.73 -12.41
N THR A 430 -32.41 -9.56 -11.62
CA THR A 430 -32.97 -9.17 -10.30
C THR A 430 -32.15 -9.77 -9.14
N ASP A 431 -31.30 -10.77 -9.40
CA ASP A 431 -30.52 -11.51 -8.40
C ASP A 431 -29.00 -11.41 -8.62
N GLY A 432 -28.56 -10.85 -9.78
CA GLY A 432 -27.16 -10.72 -10.16
C GLY A 432 -26.50 -12.03 -10.63
N ALA A 433 -27.28 -13.13 -10.68
CA ALA A 433 -26.83 -14.46 -11.11
C ALA A 433 -27.51 -14.90 -12.40
N THR A 434 -28.83 -14.76 -12.48
CA THR A 434 -29.63 -15.12 -13.65
C THR A 434 -29.81 -13.90 -14.55
N TRP A 435 -29.37 -14.01 -15.80
CA TRP A 435 -29.36 -12.90 -16.75
C TRP A 435 -30.36 -13.10 -17.88
N PHE A 436 -31.17 -12.10 -18.14
CA PHE A 436 -32.16 -12.07 -19.20
C PHE A 436 -31.74 -11.08 -20.29
N PRO A 437 -31.54 -11.52 -21.54
CA PRO A 437 -31.23 -10.63 -22.65
C PRO A 437 -32.30 -9.56 -22.82
N LEU A 438 -31.88 -8.31 -22.96
CA LEU A 438 -32.75 -7.18 -23.19
C LEU A 438 -32.62 -6.66 -24.62
N ALA A 439 -31.43 -6.50 -25.12
CA ALA A 439 -31.16 -6.02 -26.48
C ALA A 439 -29.77 -6.46 -26.96
N ALA A 440 -29.61 -6.59 -28.27
CA ALA A 440 -28.35 -6.89 -28.91
C ALA A 440 -28.17 -6.07 -30.20
N THR A 441 -26.92 -5.80 -30.60
CA THR A 441 -26.61 -5.12 -31.87
C THR A 441 -25.22 -5.53 -32.37
N GLU A 442 -25.11 -5.73 -33.69
CA GLU A 442 -23.82 -6.02 -34.32
C GLU A 442 -22.86 -4.82 -34.32
N ASN A 443 -23.39 -3.60 -34.47
CA ASN A 443 -22.64 -2.37 -34.44
C ASN A 443 -23.37 -1.36 -33.56
N MET A 444 -22.84 -1.13 -32.37
CA MET A 444 -23.47 -0.20 -31.44
C MET A 444 -23.49 1.22 -32.03
N PRO A 445 -24.66 1.89 -32.08
CA PRO A 445 -24.71 3.31 -32.45
C PRO A 445 -23.96 4.17 -31.41
N LYS A 446 -23.65 5.43 -31.73
CA LYS A 446 -22.98 6.33 -30.78
C LYS A 446 -23.76 6.44 -29.46
N GLU A 447 -25.08 6.57 -29.56
CA GLU A 447 -26.01 6.54 -28.45
C GLU A 447 -27.07 5.46 -28.74
N TRP A 448 -27.10 4.44 -27.93
CA TRP A 448 -28.03 3.30 -28.08
C TRP A 448 -29.15 3.42 -27.08
N VAL A 449 -30.32 3.85 -27.54
CA VAL A 449 -31.58 3.89 -26.75
C VAL A 449 -32.22 2.52 -26.81
N ILE A 450 -32.42 1.91 -25.66
CA ILE A 450 -33.00 0.57 -25.50
C ILE A 450 -34.28 0.70 -24.68
N THR A 451 -35.42 0.36 -25.28
CA THR A 451 -36.72 0.30 -24.55
C THR A 451 -36.88 -1.06 -23.92
N ALA A 452 -37.17 -1.11 -22.64
CA ALA A 452 -37.49 -2.36 -21.96
C ALA A 452 -38.92 -2.80 -22.20
N PRO A 453 -39.20 -4.12 -22.37
CA PRO A 453 -40.55 -4.65 -22.35
C PRO A 453 -41.29 -4.26 -21.08
N GLU A 454 -42.61 -4.16 -21.18
CA GLU A 454 -43.45 -3.84 -20.02
C GLU A 454 -43.29 -4.89 -18.90
N GLY A 455 -43.20 -4.43 -17.64
CA GLY A 455 -43.01 -5.29 -16.49
C GLY A 455 -41.60 -5.77 -16.26
N THR A 456 -40.59 -5.31 -17.07
CA THR A 456 -39.18 -5.63 -16.83
C THR A 456 -38.73 -5.06 -15.51
N LYS A 457 -38.22 -5.92 -14.62
CA LYS A 457 -37.60 -5.54 -13.36
C LYS A 457 -36.08 -5.74 -13.44
N ALA A 458 -35.31 -4.78 -12.95
CA ALA A 458 -33.88 -4.88 -12.93
C ALA A 458 -33.29 -4.30 -11.64
N LYS A 459 -32.34 -4.99 -11.07
CA LYS A 459 -31.39 -4.45 -10.07
C LYS A 459 -29.97 -4.44 -10.61
N TRP A 460 -29.68 -5.37 -11.52
CA TRP A 460 -28.42 -5.43 -12.24
C TRP A 460 -28.62 -5.29 -13.75
N ILE A 461 -27.70 -4.61 -14.39
CA ILE A 461 -27.64 -4.41 -15.83
C ILE A 461 -26.23 -4.76 -16.28
N LYS A 462 -26.11 -5.64 -17.27
CA LYS A 462 -24.82 -6.00 -17.87
C LYS A 462 -24.79 -5.52 -19.31
N VAL A 463 -23.76 -4.79 -19.65
CA VAL A 463 -23.39 -4.41 -21.03
C VAL A 463 -22.15 -5.20 -21.39
N GLU A 464 -22.20 -6.03 -22.42
CA GLU A 464 -21.16 -6.98 -22.78
C GLU A 464 -20.90 -6.94 -24.29
N ALA A 465 -19.62 -7.02 -24.69
CA ALA A 465 -19.26 -7.26 -26.07
C ALA A 465 -19.06 -8.77 -26.28
N LYS A 466 -19.86 -9.40 -27.14
CA LYS A 466 -19.76 -10.85 -27.46
C LYS A 466 -18.64 -11.12 -28.48
N ASN A 467 -17.43 -10.78 -28.14
CA ASN A 467 -16.25 -10.95 -28.98
C ASN A 467 -15.37 -12.07 -28.48
N ALA A 468 -15.28 -13.18 -29.23
CA ALA A 468 -14.38 -14.28 -28.91
C ALA A 468 -12.90 -13.86 -29.02
N GLN A 469 -12.60 -12.92 -29.89
CA GLN A 469 -11.26 -12.33 -30.00
C GLN A 469 -11.12 -11.18 -28.99
N PRO A 470 -9.98 -11.11 -28.28
CA PRO A 470 -9.77 -10.05 -27.30
C PRO A 470 -9.90 -8.66 -27.91
N GLU A 471 -10.72 -7.82 -27.28
CA GLU A 471 -10.92 -6.42 -27.66
C GLU A 471 -11.16 -5.55 -26.42
N PHE A 472 -10.99 -4.25 -26.56
CA PHE A 472 -11.28 -3.28 -25.50
C PHE A 472 -12.75 -2.85 -25.55
N MET A 473 -13.32 -2.55 -24.40
CA MET A 473 -14.63 -1.88 -24.29
C MET A 473 -14.43 -0.44 -23.80
N HIS A 474 -15.15 0.51 -24.40
CA HIS A 474 -15.08 1.93 -24.06
C HIS A 474 -16.48 2.54 -23.98
N LEU A 475 -16.93 2.83 -22.78
CA LEU A 475 -18.24 3.44 -22.53
C LEU A 475 -18.11 4.84 -21.93
N ARG A 476 -19.14 5.66 -22.17
CA ARG A 476 -19.31 7.00 -21.58
C ARG A 476 -20.56 7.09 -20.70
N HIS A 477 -21.67 6.44 -21.11
CA HIS A 477 -22.90 6.40 -20.34
C HIS A 477 -23.51 5.01 -20.32
N ILE A 478 -24.12 4.67 -19.21
CA ILE A 478 -25.11 3.63 -19.02
C ILE A 478 -26.23 4.27 -18.18
N LEU A 479 -27.02 5.15 -18.80
CA LEU A 479 -28.12 5.81 -18.11
C LEU A 479 -29.30 4.86 -17.99
N VAL A 480 -29.81 4.70 -16.78
CA VAL A 480 -30.90 3.79 -16.46
C VAL A 480 -32.16 4.62 -16.21
N TYR A 481 -33.26 4.23 -16.80
CA TYR A 481 -34.55 4.92 -16.64
C TYR A 481 -35.62 3.98 -16.12
N GLU A 482 -36.44 4.48 -15.20
CA GLU A 482 -37.65 3.82 -14.71
C GLU A 482 -38.89 4.50 -15.24
N LYS A 483 -40.07 3.78 -15.13
CA LYS A 483 -41.37 4.31 -15.50
C LYS A 483 -41.93 5.28 -14.47
#